data_141797bc61acc50cde92f2fc068ac107
#
_entry.id   141797bc61acc50cde92f2fc068ac107
#
_cell.length_a   1.000
_cell.length_b   1.000
_cell.length_c   1.000
_cell.angle_alpha   90.00
_cell.angle_beta   90.00
_cell.angle_gamma   90.00
#
_symmetry.space_group_name_H-M   'P 1'
#
loop_
_entity.id
_entity.type
_entity.pdbx_description
1 polymer ?
#
loop_
_entity_poly.entity_id
_entity_poly.type
_entity_poly.pdbx_seq_one_letter_code
_entity_poly.pdbx_strand_id
1 'polypeptide(L)'
;MKYKVCILAAGIGSRMKPFTEHINKSLLPVNFKAVISHIIEKFDTNIEIVVAVGHLKETVIDYLDCAHKDRKFTIVEVDRFTGKGSGPGYSLMQCRDHLDLPFIFFASDTLVLEDIPPPAENWLGVSPVIETEEYCTAKI
;
A
#
# COMPACT_ATOMS: atom_id res chain seq x y z
N MET A 1 10.58 -16.24 10.11
CA MET A 1 9.09 -16.39 10.07
C MET A 1 8.62 -16.10 8.65
N LYS A 2 7.68 -16.88 8.12
CA LYS A 2 7.05 -16.56 6.82
C LYS A 2 5.90 -15.59 7.06
N TYR A 3 5.83 -14.55 6.24
CA TYR A 3 4.76 -13.55 6.27
C TYR A 3 4.60 -12.91 4.88
N LYS A 4 3.55 -12.14 4.71
CA LYS A 4 3.27 -11.37 3.48
C LYS A 4 3.19 -9.88 3.77
N VAL A 5 3.26 -9.08 2.72
CA VAL A 5 3.00 -7.63 2.78
C VAL A 5 1.79 -7.32 1.92
N CYS A 6 0.87 -6.51 2.43
CA CYS A 6 -0.30 -6.06 1.70
C CYS A 6 -0.23 -4.54 1.49
N ILE A 7 -0.19 -4.09 0.24
CA ILE A 7 -0.13 -2.67 -0.12
C ILE A 7 -1.44 -2.27 -0.81
N LEU A 8 -2.13 -1.26 -0.27
CA LEU A 8 -3.36 -0.75 -0.87
C LEU A 8 -3.09 0.43 -1.80
N ALA A 9 -3.14 0.19 -3.11
CA ALA A 9 -2.91 1.16 -4.17
C ALA A 9 -4.16 1.43 -5.03
N ALA A 10 -5.36 1.05 -4.57
CA ALA A 10 -6.59 1.16 -5.34
C ALA A 10 -7.21 2.57 -5.37
N GLY A 11 -6.92 3.42 -4.39
CA GLY A 11 -7.59 4.70 -4.17
C GLY A 11 -7.30 5.77 -5.24
N ILE A 12 -8.27 6.68 -5.45
CA ILE A 12 -8.19 7.74 -6.46
C ILE A 12 -7.28 8.92 -6.07
N GLY A 13 -6.89 9.05 -4.80
CA GLY A 13 -6.02 10.13 -4.34
C GLY A 13 -6.61 11.53 -4.54
N SER A 14 -7.91 11.72 -4.28
CA SER A 14 -8.67 12.95 -4.59
C SER A 14 -8.07 14.23 -4.01
N ARG A 15 -7.42 14.16 -2.83
CA ARG A 15 -6.74 15.28 -2.18
C ARG A 15 -5.48 15.76 -2.91
N MET A 16 -4.93 14.94 -3.80
CA MET A 16 -3.71 15.24 -4.55
C MET A 16 -3.98 15.66 -6.01
N LYS A 17 -5.22 15.94 -6.36
CA LYS A 17 -5.54 16.49 -7.68
C LYS A 17 -4.84 17.83 -7.93
N PRO A 18 -4.43 18.12 -9.17
CA PRO A 18 -4.71 17.38 -10.43
C PRO A 18 -3.74 16.21 -10.70
N PHE A 19 -2.68 16.02 -9.92
CA PHE A 19 -1.64 15.01 -10.19
C PHE A 19 -2.21 13.60 -10.35
N THR A 20 -3.17 13.23 -9.49
CA THR A 20 -3.78 11.89 -9.48
C THR A 20 -4.86 11.65 -10.54
N GLU A 21 -5.10 12.59 -11.42
CA GLU A 21 -5.97 12.38 -12.60
C GLU A 21 -5.30 11.47 -13.64
N HIS A 22 -3.98 11.52 -13.73
CA HIS A 22 -3.19 10.80 -14.74
C HIS A 22 -2.16 9.84 -14.16
N ILE A 23 -1.87 9.94 -12.87
CA ILE A 23 -0.88 9.10 -12.18
C ILE A 23 -1.52 8.56 -10.89
N ASN A 24 -1.47 7.23 -10.68
CA ASN A 24 -1.88 6.67 -9.39
C ASN A 24 -0.99 7.26 -8.28
N LYS A 25 -1.59 7.61 -7.13
CA LYS A 25 -0.84 8.26 -6.03
C LYS A 25 0.35 7.44 -5.53
N SER A 26 0.29 6.12 -5.62
CA SER A 26 1.39 5.24 -5.24
C SER A 26 2.62 5.37 -6.15
N LEU A 27 2.44 5.90 -7.36
CA LEU A 27 3.49 6.14 -8.35
C LEU A 27 4.05 7.56 -8.32
N LEU A 28 3.47 8.46 -7.51
CA LEU A 28 4.01 9.81 -7.37
C LEU A 28 5.44 9.73 -6.82
N PRO A 29 6.38 10.52 -7.37
CA PRO A 29 7.77 10.42 -6.96
C PRO A 29 8.02 11.17 -5.65
N VAL A 30 8.74 10.50 -4.76
CA VAL A 30 9.38 11.10 -3.60
C VAL A 30 10.87 10.81 -3.70
N ASN A 31 11.68 11.84 -3.68
CA ASN A 31 13.14 11.70 -3.84
C ASN A 31 13.53 10.86 -5.07
N PHE A 32 12.94 11.19 -6.24
CA PHE A 32 13.17 10.56 -7.56
C PHE A 32 12.75 9.08 -7.67
N LYS A 33 11.97 8.56 -6.73
CA LYS A 33 11.48 7.18 -6.73
C LYS A 33 9.99 7.15 -6.41
N ALA A 34 9.21 6.28 -7.06
CA ALA A 34 7.80 6.10 -6.76
C ALA A 34 7.59 5.68 -5.29
N VAL A 35 6.55 6.24 -4.65
CA VAL A 35 6.24 5.95 -3.24
C VAL A 35 6.13 4.45 -2.98
N ILE A 36 5.47 3.71 -3.86
CA ILE A 36 5.32 2.25 -3.70
C ILE A 36 6.67 1.52 -3.66
N SER A 37 7.67 1.99 -4.42
CA SER A 37 9.01 1.38 -4.40
C SER A 37 9.73 1.58 -3.07
N HIS A 38 9.54 2.73 -2.41
CA HIS A 38 10.09 2.93 -1.06
C HIS A 38 9.52 1.91 -0.06
N ILE A 39 8.24 1.54 -0.21
CA ILE A 39 7.62 0.52 0.65
C ILE A 39 8.16 -0.86 0.30
N ILE A 40 8.15 -1.22 -0.98
CA ILE A 40 8.58 -2.53 -1.48
C ILE A 40 10.02 -2.85 -1.07
N GLU A 41 10.92 -1.89 -1.18
CA GLU A 41 12.35 -2.04 -0.89
C GLU A 41 12.68 -2.21 0.61
N LYS A 42 11.71 -1.97 1.50
CA LYS A 42 11.84 -2.29 2.94
C LYS A 42 11.86 -3.79 3.22
N PHE A 43 11.45 -4.62 2.27
CA PHE A 43 11.27 -6.05 2.46
C PHE A 43 12.21 -6.86 1.56
N ASP A 44 12.66 -8.01 2.06
CA ASP A 44 13.47 -8.94 1.28
C ASP A 44 12.73 -9.41 0.03
N THR A 45 13.48 -9.74 -1.03
CA THR A 45 12.92 -10.14 -2.34
C THR A 45 12.09 -11.43 -2.30
N ASN A 46 12.32 -12.28 -1.29
CA ASN A 46 11.58 -13.53 -1.07
C ASN A 46 10.21 -13.34 -0.37
N ILE A 47 9.93 -12.14 0.14
CA ILE A 47 8.64 -11.81 0.75
C ILE A 47 7.61 -11.56 -0.35
N GLU A 48 6.53 -12.32 -0.34
CA GLU A 48 5.40 -12.11 -1.25
C GLU A 48 4.65 -10.82 -0.91
N ILE A 49 4.37 -10.02 -1.94
CA ILE A 49 3.66 -8.76 -1.80
C ILE A 49 2.31 -8.85 -2.53
N VAL A 50 1.23 -8.68 -1.79
CA VAL A 50 -0.13 -8.55 -2.31
C VAL A 50 -0.42 -7.08 -2.55
N VAL A 51 -0.80 -6.70 -3.77
CA VAL A 51 -1.08 -5.30 -4.12
C VAL A 51 -2.53 -5.16 -4.57
N ALA A 52 -3.31 -4.40 -3.81
CA ALA A 52 -4.67 -4.04 -4.19
C ALA A 52 -4.63 -2.86 -5.18
N VAL A 53 -5.13 -3.04 -6.38
CA VAL A 53 -5.15 -2.05 -7.45
C VAL A 53 -6.57 -1.69 -7.84
N GLY A 54 -6.78 -0.46 -8.33
CA GLY A 54 -8.09 0.04 -8.76
C GLY A 54 -7.94 1.22 -9.71
N HIS A 55 -7.89 2.44 -9.21
CA HIS A 55 -7.67 3.63 -10.03
C HIS A 55 -6.35 3.55 -10.78
N LEU A 56 -6.40 3.67 -12.12
CA LEU A 56 -5.24 3.58 -13.01
C LEU A 56 -4.41 2.29 -12.78
N LYS A 57 -5.09 1.15 -12.57
CA LYS A 57 -4.47 -0.12 -12.20
C LYS A 57 -3.40 -0.58 -13.17
N GLU A 58 -3.61 -0.40 -14.48
CA GLU A 58 -2.67 -0.82 -15.52
C GLU A 58 -1.31 -0.13 -15.32
N THR A 59 -1.30 1.17 -15.00
CA THR A 59 -0.05 1.90 -14.79
C THR A 59 0.72 1.42 -13.56
N VAL A 60 0.00 0.98 -12.52
CA VAL A 60 0.63 0.40 -11.32
C VAL A 60 1.22 -0.97 -11.65
N ILE A 61 0.49 -1.83 -12.35
CA ILE A 61 0.94 -3.18 -12.74
C ILE A 61 2.18 -3.07 -13.64
N ASP A 62 2.12 -2.26 -14.70
CA ASP A 62 3.23 -2.05 -15.63
C ASP A 62 4.47 -1.52 -14.91
N TYR A 63 4.28 -0.60 -13.95
CA TYR A 63 5.39 -0.09 -13.14
C TYR A 63 6.03 -1.19 -12.29
N LEU A 64 5.24 -2.01 -11.61
CA LEU A 64 5.75 -3.11 -10.78
C LEU A 64 6.52 -4.12 -11.61
N ASP A 65 6.00 -4.49 -12.78
CA ASP A 65 6.65 -5.43 -13.71
C ASP A 65 7.96 -4.88 -14.29
N CYS A 66 8.05 -3.57 -14.50
CA CYS A 66 9.25 -2.94 -15.02
C CYS A 66 10.31 -2.67 -13.94
N ALA A 67 9.89 -2.11 -12.79
CA ALA A 67 10.80 -1.62 -11.77
C ALA A 67 11.26 -2.70 -10.79
N HIS A 68 10.46 -3.78 -10.61
CA HIS A 68 10.69 -4.82 -9.60
C HIS A 68 10.62 -6.23 -10.21
N LYS A 69 11.33 -6.46 -11.31
CA LYS A 69 11.34 -7.74 -12.09
C LYS A 69 11.78 -8.97 -11.29
N ASP A 70 12.52 -8.75 -10.22
CA ASP A 70 13.06 -9.79 -9.32
C ASP A 70 12.05 -10.19 -8.22
N ARG A 71 10.86 -9.57 -8.20
CA ARG A 71 9.84 -9.80 -7.18
C ARG A 71 8.60 -10.47 -7.74
N LYS A 72 7.95 -11.23 -6.86
CA LYS A 72 6.63 -11.80 -7.13
C LYS A 72 5.55 -10.95 -6.48
N PHE A 73 4.62 -10.47 -7.28
CA PHE A 73 3.42 -9.78 -6.83
C PHE A 73 2.18 -10.64 -7.02
N THR A 74 1.26 -10.57 -6.05
CA THR A 74 -0.11 -11.02 -6.19
C THR A 74 -0.98 -9.78 -6.37
N ILE A 75 -1.50 -9.57 -7.57
CA ILE A 75 -2.34 -8.41 -7.89
C ILE A 75 -3.80 -8.75 -7.58
N VAL A 76 -4.45 -7.89 -6.81
CA VAL A 76 -5.88 -7.99 -6.48
C VAL A 76 -6.59 -6.76 -7.00
N GLU A 77 -7.49 -6.95 -7.95
CA GLU A 77 -8.31 -5.87 -8.47
C GLU A 77 -9.47 -5.55 -7.53
N VAL A 78 -9.57 -4.29 -7.13
CA VAL A 78 -10.65 -3.78 -6.29
C VAL A 78 -11.73 -3.20 -7.19
N ASP A 79 -12.92 -3.79 -7.17
CA ASP A 79 -14.05 -3.39 -8.00
C ASP A 79 -14.68 -2.06 -7.56
N ARG A 80 -14.60 -1.74 -6.25
CA ARG A 80 -15.18 -0.54 -5.65
C ARG A 80 -14.11 0.30 -4.95
N PHE A 81 -13.45 1.18 -5.69
CA PHE A 81 -12.43 2.09 -5.17
C PHE A 81 -12.89 3.55 -5.07
N THR A 82 -14.17 3.83 -5.40
CA THR A 82 -14.80 5.16 -5.27
C THR A 82 -16.20 5.05 -4.71
N GLY A 83 -16.71 6.15 -4.12
CA GLY A 83 -18.09 6.28 -3.66
C GLY A 83 -18.38 5.55 -2.35
N LYS A 84 -19.67 5.42 -2.04
CA LYS A 84 -20.13 4.82 -0.78
C LYS A 84 -19.73 3.34 -0.70
N GLY A 85 -19.11 2.96 0.41
CA GLY A 85 -18.64 1.60 0.68
C GLY A 85 -17.26 1.29 0.12
N SER A 86 -16.59 2.25 -0.56
CA SER A 86 -15.16 2.17 -0.84
C SER A 86 -14.34 2.55 0.41
N GLY A 87 -13.08 2.18 0.41
CA GLY A 87 -12.15 2.55 1.46
C GLY A 87 -11.08 1.49 1.72
N PRO A 88 -10.08 1.79 2.57
CA PRO A 88 -8.97 0.88 2.81
C PRO A 88 -9.42 -0.46 3.41
N GLY A 89 -10.41 -0.46 4.30
CA GLY A 89 -10.97 -1.70 4.85
C GLY A 89 -11.61 -2.59 3.79
N TYR A 90 -12.36 -2.01 2.83
CA TYR A 90 -12.93 -2.76 1.72
C TYR A 90 -11.84 -3.35 0.81
N SER A 91 -10.83 -2.54 0.44
CA SER A 91 -9.71 -3.00 -0.37
C SER A 91 -8.93 -4.13 0.31
N LEU A 92 -8.70 -4.03 1.62
CA LEU A 92 -8.05 -5.09 2.40
C LEU A 92 -8.89 -6.38 2.40
N MET A 93 -10.22 -6.28 2.54
CA MET A 93 -11.12 -7.42 2.50
C MET A 93 -11.10 -8.14 1.14
N GLN A 94 -10.87 -7.43 0.03
CA GLN A 94 -10.68 -8.06 -1.28
C GLN A 94 -9.39 -8.90 -1.34
N CYS A 95 -8.38 -8.54 -0.56
CA CYS A 95 -7.11 -9.26 -0.49
C CYS A 95 -7.14 -10.51 0.41
N ARG A 96 -8.18 -10.73 1.20
CA ARG A 96 -8.24 -11.73 2.28
C ARG A 96 -7.83 -13.14 1.85
N ASP A 97 -8.26 -13.57 0.67
CA ASP A 97 -8.01 -14.93 0.17
C ASP A 97 -6.53 -15.17 -0.21
N HIS A 98 -5.74 -14.10 -0.28
CA HIS A 98 -4.30 -14.10 -0.52
C HIS A 98 -3.47 -13.83 0.73
N LEU A 99 -4.11 -13.57 1.89
CA LEU A 99 -3.47 -13.26 3.17
C LEU A 99 -3.60 -14.43 4.16
N ASP A 100 -3.14 -15.60 3.74
CA ASP A 100 -3.18 -16.86 4.49
C ASP A 100 -2.04 -17.02 5.53
N LEU A 101 -1.16 -16.03 5.62
CA LEU A 101 -0.05 -15.94 6.58
C LEU A 101 -0.18 -14.64 7.40
N PRO A 102 0.56 -14.51 8.53
CA PRO A 102 0.75 -13.21 9.16
C PRO A 102 1.17 -12.18 8.12
N PHE A 103 0.65 -10.97 8.18
CA PHE A 103 0.95 -9.96 7.17
C PHE A 103 1.13 -8.56 7.77
N ILE A 104 1.87 -7.74 7.03
CA ILE A 104 2.04 -6.32 7.32
C ILE A 104 1.22 -5.54 6.29
N PHE A 105 0.39 -4.64 6.78
CA PHE A 105 -0.47 -3.79 5.95
C PHE A 105 0.14 -2.41 5.76
N PHE A 106 0.11 -1.92 4.51
CA PHE A 106 0.51 -0.57 4.15
C PHE A 106 -0.57 0.15 3.34
N ALA A 107 -0.84 1.40 3.70
CA ALA A 107 -1.40 2.36 2.76
C ALA A 107 -0.28 2.81 1.80
N SER A 108 -0.58 2.94 0.50
CA SER A 108 0.42 3.24 -0.53
C SER A 108 1.03 4.65 -0.46
N ASP A 109 0.63 5.47 0.49
CA ASP A 109 1.12 6.84 0.73
C ASP A 109 1.83 7.00 2.08
N THR A 110 2.11 5.90 2.76
CA THR A 110 2.81 5.91 4.05
C THR A 110 4.26 5.50 3.85
N LEU A 111 5.18 6.41 4.13
CA LEU A 111 6.62 6.16 4.12
C LEU A 111 7.11 5.96 5.55
N VAL A 112 7.87 4.89 5.76
CA VAL A 112 8.49 4.55 7.04
C VAL A 112 10.00 4.59 6.86
N LEU A 113 10.69 5.39 7.68
CA LEU A 113 12.16 5.50 7.64
C LEU A 113 12.82 4.40 8.47
N GLU A 114 12.19 4.03 9.58
CA GLU A 114 12.65 3.02 10.52
C GLU A 114 12.60 1.61 9.92
N ASP A 115 13.30 0.68 10.56
CA ASP A 115 13.17 -0.73 10.26
C ASP A 115 11.80 -1.25 10.70
N ILE A 116 11.22 -2.11 9.87
CA ILE A 116 9.89 -2.66 10.09
C ILE A 116 10.03 -4.03 10.75
N PRO A 117 9.53 -4.21 11.97
CA PRO A 117 9.60 -5.50 12.63
C PRO A 117 8.71 -6.54 11.93
N PRO A 118 9.09 -7.83 11.92
CA PRO A 118 8.23 -8.88 11.40
C PRO A 118 6.94 -8.99 12.24
N PRO A 119 5.83 -9.47 11.65
CA PRO A 119 4.53 -9.57 12.32
C PRO A 119 4.46 -10.81 13.25
N ALA A 120 5.37 -10.92 14.21
CA ALA A 120 5.39 -11.99 15.21
C ALA A 120 4.23 -11.89 16.19
N GLU A 121 3.74 -10.67 16.39
CA GLU A 121 2.56 -10.32 17.17
C GLU A 121 1.83 -9.17 16.48
N ASN A 122 0.62 -8.84 16.94
CA ASN A 122 -0.10 -7.69 16.41
C ASN A 122 0.55 -6.39 16.91
N TRP A 123 0.89 -5.51 15.98
CA TRP A 123 1.42 -4.19 16.28
C TRP A 123 0.84 -3.14 15.33
N LEU A 124 0.92 -1.90 15.72
CA LEU A 124 0.50 -0.74 14.94
C LEU A 124 1.62 0.29 14.91
N GLY A 125 2.06 0.67 13.71
CA GLY A 125 2.98 1.79 13.53
C GLY A 125 2.24 3.10 13.78
N VAL A 126 2.79 3.95 14.62
CA VAL A 126 2.23 5.27 14.96
C VAL A 126 3.30 6.34 14.79
N SER A 127 2.88 7.57 14.45
CA SER A 127 3.73 8.74 14.40
C SER A 127 3.05 9.89 15.14
N PRO A 128 3.78 10.72 15.89
CA PRO A 128 3.21 11.91 16.50
C PRO A 128 2.79 12.90 15.40
N VAL A 129 1.60 13.48 15.54
CA VAL A 129 1.08 14.53 14.67
C VAL A 129 0.54 15.68 15.52
N ILE A 130 0.64 16.91 14.99
CA ILE A 130 0.15 18.11 15.69
C ILE A 130 -1.35 18.28 15.51
N GLU A 131 -1.83 18.06 14.26
CA GLU A 131 -3.25 18.15 13.91
C GLU A 131 -3.80 16.74 13.69
N THR A 132 -4.78 16.33 14.49
CA THR A 132 -5.29 14.95 14.50
C THR A 132 -6.59 14.78 13.72
N GLU A 133 -7.26 15.86 13.32
CA GLU A 133 -8.60 15.81 12.71
C GLU A 133 -8.64 15.06 11.37
N GLU A 134 -7.52 15.05 10.64
CA GLU A 134 -7.42 14.37 9.34
C GLU A 134 -6.82 12.96 9.40
N TYR A 135 -6.45 12.49 10.61
CA TYR A 135 -5.76 11.21 10.80
C TYR A 135 -6.55 10.26 11.71
N CYS A 136 -6.37 8.96 11.46
CA CYS A 136 -6.77 7.97 12.44
C CYS A 136 -5.83 8.04 13.64
N THR A 137 -6.38 8.19 14.83
CA THR A 137 -5.60 8.29 16.07
C THR A 137 -5.71 7.02 16.89
N ALA A 138 -4.62 6.67 17.58
CA ALA A 138 -4.60 5.59 18.56
C ALA A 138 -4.25 6.17 19.94
N LYS A 139 -4.92 5.68 20.99
CA LYS A 139 -4.53 5.96 22.37
C LYS A 139 -3.51 4.90 22.78
N ILE A 140 -2.32 5.34 23.11
CA ILE A 140 -1.21 4.51 23.60
C ILE A 140 -1.25 4.48 25.13
#